data_15daa6a0971d06edf0cb2f7d4d1d7465
#
_entry.id   15daa6a0971d06edf0cb2f7d4d1d7465
#
_cell.length_a   1.000
_cell.length_b   1.000
_cell.length_c   1.000
_cell.angle_alpha   90.00
_cell.angle_beta   90.00
_cell.angle_gamma   90.00
#
_symmetry.space_group_name_H-M   'P 1'
#
loop_
_entity.id
_entity.type
_entity.pdbx_description
1 polymer ?
#
loop_
_entity_poly.entity_id
_entity_poly.type
_entity_poly.pdbx_seq_one_letter_code
_entity_poly.pdbx_strand_id
1 'polypeptide(L)'
;MRIAIADDEPEVVHHLKEIVQELGYDAVGYTDGDALMQTLACDSFDLLMLDWNMPGKDGLEILKWMQETLPERPPVLMITNRSAKKDVTEALYAGAADYISKPEDRVVIAGRISAMLRRGAIGSTFDTEATYGIYRLNRIEQTVFVNGQIIALTAKEFELADFFFRNVNRTLSRNNLMKAIWRTTANLATRTLDMHISRVRSKLNLQPENGFRILTVFGYGYRLETATKVRSF
;
A
#
# COMPACT_ATOMS: atom_id res chain seq x y z
N MET A 1 -3.45 -6.55 4.09
CA MET A 1 -2.22 -5.95 3.53
C MET A 1 -1.94 -6.56 2.18
N ARG A 2 -1.30 -5.83 1.29
CA ARG A 2 -1.04 -6.24 -0.10
C ARG A 2 0.46 -6.20 -0.39
N ILE A 3 1.01 -7.30 -0.87
CA ILE A 3 2.45 -7.50 -1.07
C ILE A 3 2.72 -7.72 -2.55
N ALA A 4 3.66 -6.95 -3.11
CA ALA A 4 4.20 -7.21 -4.43
C ALA A 4 5.37 -8.19 -4.31
N ILE A 5 5.46 -9.14 -5.26
CA ILE A 5 6.53 -10.12 -5.35
C ILE A 5 7.08 -10.06 -6.76
N ALA A 6 8.36 -9.80 -6.91
CA ALA A 6 9.01 -9.71 -8.20
C ALA A 6 10.24 -10.61 -8.25
N ASP A 7 10.25 -11.55 -9.19
CA ASP A 7 11.28 -12.55 -9.39
C ASP A 7 11.14 -13.10 -10.83
N ASP A 8 12.24 -13.27 -11.56
CA ASP A 8 12.19 -13.75 -12.94
C ASP A 8 11.79 -15.23 -13.05
N GLU A 9 11.89 -15.98 -11.96
CA GLU A 9 11.45 -17.37 -11.87
C GLU A 9 9.98 -17.47 -11.44
N PRO A 10 9.03 -17.86 -12.32
CA PRO A 10 7.61 -17.98 -11.97
C PRO A 10 7.33 -18.94 -10.82
N GLU A 11 8.17 -19.97 -10.65
CA GLU A 11 8.06 -20.94 -9.56
C GLU A 11 8.38 -20.30 -8.21
N VAL A 12 9.39 -19.44 -8.16
CA VAL A 12 9.74 -18.67 -6.96
C VAL A 12 8.62 -17.69 -6.61
N VAL A 13 8.09 -16.98 -7.61
CA VAL A 13 6.92 -16.09 -7.43
C VAL A 13 5.74 -16.87 -6.86
N HIS A 14 5.47 -18.08 -7.38
CA HIS A 14 4.38 -18.92 -6.90
C HIS A 14 4.61 -19.34 -5.44
N HIS A 15 5.79 -19.84 -5.12
CA HIS A 15 6.15 -20.24 -3.76
C HIS A 15 6.05 -19.09 -2.74
N LEU A 16 6.56 -17.91 -3.09
CA LEU A 16 6.47 -16.74 -2.22
C LEU A 16 5.03 -16.25 -2.05
N LYS A 17 4.18 -16.36 -3.10
CA LYS A 17 2.74 -16.08 -3.00
C LYS A 17 2.04 -17.01 -2.00
N GLU A 18 2.36 -18.29 -1.98
CA GLU A 18 1.79 -19.23 -1.01
C GLU A 18 2.12 -18.80 0.42
N ILE A 19 3.39 -18.46 0.72
CA ILE A 19 3.82 -17.98 2.03
C ILE A 19 3.02 -16.73 2.45
N VAL A 20 2.89 -15.78 1.55
CA VAL A 20 2.16 -14.52 1.79
C VAL A 20 0.67 -14.78 2.05
N GLN A 21 0.06 -15.68 1.29
CA GLN A 21 -1.36 -16.02 1.42
C GLN A 21 -1.65 -16.78 2.71
N GLU A 22 -0.77 -17.69 3.15
CA GLU A 22 -0.88 -18.37 4.45
C GLU A 22 -0.81 -17.39 5.63
N LEU A 23 -0.07 -16.31 5.49
CA LEU A 23 -0.06 -15.21 6.46
C LEU A 23 -1.34 -14.35 6.42
N GLY A 24 -2.29 -14.66 5.53
CA GLY A 24 -3.55 -13.93 5.38
C GLY A 24 -3.44 -12.62 4.59
N TYR A 25 -2.38 -12.44 3.79
CA TYR A 25 -2.16 -11.24 2.99
C TYR A 25 -2.44 -11.48 1.50
N ASP A 26 -2.69 -10.40 0.76
CA ASP A 26 -2.82 -10.42 -0.69
C ASP A 26 -1.45 -10.36 -1.36
N ALA A 27 -1.23 -11.21 -2.37
CA ALA A 27 0.01 -11.28 -3.12
C ALA A 27 -0.22 -10.99 -4.62
N VAL A 28 0.59 -10.11 -5.18
CA VAL A 28 0.64 -9.83 -6.63
C VAL A 28 2.05 -10.15 -7.12
N GLY A 29 2.19 -10.99 -8.15
CA GLY A 29 3.48 -11.42 -8.67
C GLY A 29 3.83 -10.76 -10.00
N TYR A 30 5.10 -10.53 -10.20
CA TYR A 30 5.72 -9.97 -11.39
C TYR A 30 6.95 -10.80 -11.74
N THR A 31 7.17 -11.03 -13.03
CA THR A 31 8.36 -11.73 -13.56
C THR A 31 9.27 -10.81 -14.35
N ASP A 32 8.97 -9.50 -14.35
CA ASP A 32 9.62 -8.48 -15.14
C ASP A 32 9.66 -7.16 -14.36
N GLY A 33 10.83 -6.50 -14.35
CA GLY A 33 11.03 -5.27 -13.58
C GLY A 33 10.27 -4.07 -14.14
N ASP A 34 10.11 -3.96 -15.46
CA ASP A 34 9.36 -2.85 -16.07
C ASP A 34 7.87 -2.94 -15.74
N ALA A 35 7.29 -4.15 -15.74
CA ALA A 35 5.90 -4.40 -15.35
C ALA A 35 5.66 -4.04 -13.88
N LEU A 36 6.61 -4.39 -13.00
CA LEU A 36 6.56 -3.97 -11.59
C LEU A 36 6.59 -2.45 -11.45
N MET A 37 7.55 -1.77 -12.12
CA MET A 37 7.69 -0.31 -12.04
C MET A 37 6.43 0.42 -12.54
N GLN A 38 5.83 -0.02 -13.66
CA GLN A 38 4.58 0.54 -14.16
C GLN A 38 3.46 0.44 -13.12
N THR A 39 3.40 -0.68 -12.39
CA THR A 39 2.40 -0.83 -11.31
C THR A 39 2.72 0.04 -10.10
N LEU A 40 3.98 0.09 -9.66
CA LEU A 40 4.40 0.92 -8.51
C LEU A 40 4.19 2.42 -8.76
N ALA A 41 4.24 2.88 -10.00
CA ALA A 41 3.99 4.28 -10.35
C ALA A 41 2.54 4.72 -10.06
N CYS A 42 1.60 3.79 -9.99
CA CYS A 42 0.17 4.09 -9.95
C CYS A 42 -0.62 3.33 -8.88
N ASP A 43 -0.04 2.31 -8.29
CA ASP A 43 -0.65 1.53 -7.20
C ASP A 43 0.30 1.42 -6.02
N SER A 44 -0.21 1.08 -4.84
CA SER A 44 0.57 1.00 -3.62
C SER A 44 0.51 -0.40 -3.00
N PHE A 45 1.64 -0.78 -2.38
CA PHE A 45 1.81 -2.03 -1.66
C PHE A 45 2.27 -1.76 -0.23
N ASP A 46 2.03 -2.72 0.66
CA ASP A 46 2.48 -2.64 2.05
C ASP A 46 3.90 -3.18 2.24
N LEU A 47 4.35 -4.03 1.30
CA LEU A 47 5.68 -4.61 1.22
C LEU A 47 5.99 -4.97 -0.25
N LEU A 48 7.24 -4.83 -0.66
CA LEU A 48 7.78 -5.36 -1.90
C LEU A 48 8.81 -6.43 -1.57
N MET A 49 8.63 -7.64 -2.10
CA MET A 49 9.64 -8.70 -2.15
C MET A 49 10.27 -8.66 -3.54
N LEU A 50 11.57 -8.50 -3.61
CA LEU A 50 12.26 -8.13 -4.85
C LEU A 50 13.51 -8.98 -5.07
N ASP A 51 13.56 -9.70 -6.19
CA ASP A 51 14.81 -10.28 -6.63
C ASP A 51 15.73 -9.22 -7.25
N TRP A 52 17.01 -9.50 -7.24
CA TRP A 52 18.01 -8.64 -7.86
C TRP A 52 18.03 -8.77 -9.37
N ASN A 53 18.07 -10.02 -9.84
CA ASN A 53 18.26 -10.30 -11.25
C ASN A 53 16.90 -10.51 -11.93
N MET A 54 16.45 -9.53 -12.70
CA MET A 54 15.20 -9.61 -13.45
C MET A 54 15.37 -9.07 -14.86
N PRO A 55 14.58 -9.55 -15.83
CA PRO A 55 14.47 -8.92 -17.13
C PRO A 55 13.96 -7.48 -17.05
N GLY A 56 14.35 -6.65 -18.01
CA GLY A 56 14.02 -5.23 -18.01
C GLY A 56 14.87 -4.48 -16.98
N LYS A 57 14.24 -3.93 -15.96
CA LYS A 57 14.92 -3.27 -14.85
C LYS A 57 15.30 -4.26 -13.76
N ASP A 58 16.56 -4.21 -13.32
CA ASP A 58 17.02 -5.02 -12.20
C ASP A 58 16.54 -4.47 -10.83
N GLY A 59 16.64 -5.30 -9.79
CA GLY A 59 16.15 -4.94 -8.47
C GLY A 59 16.83 -3.71 -7.88
N LEU A 60 18.12 -3.49 -8.17
CA LEU A 60 18.84 -2.32 -7.67
C LEU A 60 18.42 -1.04 -8.41
N GLU A 61 18.19 -1.11 -9.72
CA GLU A 61 17.64 -0.01 -10.51
C GLU A 61 16.26 0.39 -10.00
N ILE A 62 15.41 -0.60 -9.68
CA ILE A 62 14.06 -0.38 -9.12
C ILE A 62 14.14 0.30 -7.76
N LEU A 63 15.02 -0.15 -6.86
CA LEU A 63 15.24 0.49 -5.56
C LEU A 63 15.63 1.96 -5.70
N LYS A 64 16.59 2.27 -6.57
CA LYS A 64 17.04 3.64 -6.84
C LYS A 64 15.91 4.50 -7.41
N TRP A 65 15.22 3.97 -8.42
CA TRP A 65 14.07 4.67 -9.01
C TRP A 65 12.96 4.95 -7.98
N MET A 66 12.65 3.99 -7.11
CA MET A 66 11.67 4.20 -6.04
C MET A 66 12.10 5.33 -5.09
N GLN A 67 13.40 5.44 -4.79
CA GLN A 67 13.92 6.52 -3.93
C GLN A 67 13.75 7.89 -4.55
N GLU A 68 13.95 8.00 -5.86
CA GLU A 68 13.90 9.26 -6.58
C GLU A 68 12.48 9.70 -6.94
N THR A 69 11.58 8.72 -7.18
CA THR A 69 10.30 9.00 -7.85
C THR A 69 9.09 8.85 -6.92
N LEU A 70 9.13 7.92 -5.96
CA LEU A 70 7.96 7.63 -5.13
C LEU A 70 8.02 8.40 -3.81
N PRO A 71 7.06 9.29 -3.53
CA PRO A 71 7.00 10.01 -2.25
C PRO A 71 6.68 9.08 -1.07
N GLU A 72 5.84 8.08 -1.29
CA GLU A 72 5.48 7.03 -0.32
C GLU A 72 5.92 5.67 -0.88
N ARG A 73 6.90 5.05 -0.25
CA ARG A 73 7.51 3.80 -0.71
C ARG A 73 7.14 2.64 0.20
N PRO A 74 6.79 1.47 -0.33
CA PRO A 74 6.72 0.27 0.48
C PRO A 74 8.13 -0.10 0.97
N PRO A 75 8.27 -0.68 2.17
CA PRO A 75 9.52 -1.32 2.56
C PRO A 75 9.83 -2.45 1.57
N VAL A 76 11.12 -2.64 1.27
CA VAL A 76 11.58 -3.65 0.32
C VAL A 76 12.38 -4.73 1.05
N LEU A 77 11.98 -5.99 0.87
CA LEU A 77 12.71 -7.18 1.23
C LEU A 77 13.38 -7.74 -0.02
N MET A 78 14.70 -7.61 -0.11
CA MET A 78 15.45 -8.26 -1.19
C MET A 78 15.52 -9.76 -0.91
N ILE A 79 15.22 -10.59 -1.93
CA ILE A 79 15.33 -12.06 -1.87
C ILE A 79 16.01 -12.53 -3.13
N THR A 80 17.28 -12.90 -3.06
CA THR A 80 18.11 -13.14 -4.25
C THR A 80 19.19 -14.19 -4.02
N ASN A 81 19.71 -14.77 -5.10
CA ASN A 81 20.85 -15.70 -5.05
C ASN A 81 22.21 -15.02 -4.74
N ARG A 82 22.28 -13.70 -4.76
CA ARG A 82 23.49 -12.96 -4.40
C ARG A 82 23.68 -12.99 -2.88
N SER A 83 24.85 -13.42 -2.41
CA SER A 83 25.14 -13.55 -0.97
C SER A 83 26.44 -12.86 -0.56
N ALA A 84 27.15 -12.24 -1.51
CA ALA A 84 28.37 -11.53 -1.19
C ALA A 84 28.09 -10.30 -0.29
N LYS A 85 28.93 -10.08 0.72
CA LYS A 85 28.77 -8.94 1.66
C LYS A 85 28.64 -7.60 0.92
N LYS A 86 29.31 -7.44 -0.20
CA LYS A 86 29.24 -6.26 -1.04
C LYS A 86 27.82 -6.04 -1.58
N ASP A 87 27.18 -7.09 -2.10
CA ASP A 87 25.84 -7.00 -2.69
C ASP A 87 24.81 -6.68 -1.60
N VAL A 88 24.89 -7.34 -0.44
CA VAL A 88 24.02 -7.02 0.71
C VAL A 88 24.16 -5.54 1.12
N THR A 89 25.40 -5.06 1.22
CA THR A 89 25.67 -3.67 1.59
C THR A 89 25.13 -2.69 0.54
N GLU A 90 25.30 -2.99 -0.74
CA GLU A 90 24.80 -2.17 -1.85
C GLU A 90 23.28 -2.06 -1.85
N ALA A 91 22.56 -3.18 -1.66
CA ALA A 91 21.09 -3.19 -1.58
C ALA A 91 20.57 -2.36 -0.40
N LEU A 92 21.18 -2.50 0.78
CA LEU A 92 20.79 -1.75 1.98
C LEU A 92 21.02 -0.24 1.79
N TYR A 93 22.16 0.17 1.22
CA TYR A 93 22.41 1.58 0.90
C TYR A 93 21.46 2.11 -0.20
N ALA A 94 21.05 1.26 -1.13
CA ALA A 94 20.06 1.60 -2.14
C ALA A 94 18.62 1.64 -1.59
N GLY A 95 18.43 1.39 -0.28
CA GLY A 95 17.14 1.58 0.41
C GLY A 95 16.34 0.30 0.65
N ALA A 96 16.91 -0.89 0.48
CA ALA A 96 16.29 -2.11 0.95
C ALA A 96 16.15 -2.07 2.48
N ALA A 97 15.00 -2.49 3.00
CA ALA A 97 14.75 -2.52 4.43
C ALA A 97 15.28 -3.80 5.10
N ASP A 98 15.40 -4.88 4.31
CA ASP A 98 16.01 -6.14 4.74
C ASP A 98 16.48 -6.96 3.51
N TYR A 99 17.26 -8.01 3.75
CA TYR A 99 17.89 -8.84 2.71
C TYR A 99 17.88 -10.31 3.09
N ILE A 100 17.53 -11.17 2.15
CA ILE A 100 17.57 -12.64 2.26
C ILE A 100 18.35 -13.20 1.08
N SER A 101 19.32 -14.07 1.32
CA SER A 101 19.95 -14.88 0.28
C SER A 101 19.20 -16.20 0.08
N LYS A 102 18.87 -16.52 -1.17
CA LYS A 102 18.29 -17.83 -1.54
C LYS A 102 19.36 -18.94 -1.45
N PRO A 103 19.01 -20.20 -1.12
CA PRO A 103 17.69 -20.62 -0.59
C PRO A 103 17.51 -20.23 0.88
N GLU A 104 16.30 -19.93 1.30
CA GLU A 104 15.99 -19.62 2.69
C GLU A 104 14.74 -20.38 3.15
N ASP A 105 14.67 -20.71 4.42
CA ASP A 105 13.56 -21.42 5.03
C ASP A 105 12.27 -20.57 5.00
N ARG A 106 11.17 -21.24 4.66
CA ARG A 106 9.81 -20.64 4.61
C ARG A 106 9.46 -19.92 5.91
N VAL A 107 9.83 -20.50 7.07
CA VAL A 107 9.54 -19.90 8.39
C VAL A 107 10.32 -18.61 8.59
N VAL A 108 11.56 -18.54 8.11
CA VAL A 108 12.40 -17.32 8.19
C VAL A 108 11.81 -16.23 7.30
N ILE A 109 11.43 -16.55 6.05
CA ILE A 109 10.78 -15.61 5.13
C ILE A 109 9.49 -15.06 5.76
N ALA A 110 8.62 -15.92 6.26
CA ALA A 110 7.37 -15.54 6.92
C ALA A 110 7.60 -14.65 8.15
N GLY A 111 8.62 -14.95 8.95
CA GLY A 111 9.03 -14.17 10.11
C GLY A 111 9.47 -12.76 9.74
N ARG A 112 10.28 -12.61 8.68
CA ARG A 112 10.75 -11.29 8.19
C ARG A 112 9.60 -10.47 7.59
N ILE A 113 8.74 -11.06 6.76
CA ILE A 113 7.53 -10.40 6.25
C ILE A 113 6.71 -9.83 7.42
N SER A 114 6.42 -10.67 8.42
CA SER A 114 5.63 -10.28 9.59
C SER A 114 6.30 -9.17 10.41
N ALA A 115 7.63 -9.21 10.56
CA ALA A 115 8.38 -8.18 11.27
C ALA A 115 8.37 -6.83 10.53
N MET A 116 8.53 -6.84 9.21
CA MET A 116 8.52 -5.63 8.39
C MET A 116 7.14 -4.97 8.36
N LEU A 117 6.08 -5.76 8.20
CA LEU A 117 4.71 -5.26 8.21
C LEU A 117 4.31 -4.69 9.57
N ARG A 118 4.79 -5.27 10.69
CA ARG A 118 4.58 -4.69 12.03
C ARG A 118 5.26 -3.33 12.18
N ARG A 119 6.46 -3.12 11.64
CA ARG A 119 7.16 -1.82 11.69
C ARG A 119 6.42 -0.74 10.91
N GLY A 120 5.84 -1.08 9.76
CA GLY A 120 4.98 -0.19 8.98
C GLY A 120 3.63 0.08 9.64
N ALA A 121 3.18 -0.83 10.51
CA ALA A 121 1.90 -0.73 11.23
C ALA A 121 2.01 -0.06 12.61
N ILE A 122 3.19 0.39 13.05
CA ILE A 122 3.34 1.16 14.30
C ILE A 122 2.66 2.51 14.11
N GLY A 123 1.35 2.50 14.29
CA GLY A 123 0.44 3.64 14.17
C GLY A 123 -0.99 3.30 13.76
N SER A 124 -1.33 2.08 13.31
CA SER A 124 -2.65 1.91 12.70
C SER A 124 -3.47 0.64 12.97
N THR A 125 -2.96 -0.40 13.63
CA THR A 125 -3.73 -1.66 13.71
C THR A 125 -4.48 -1.92 15.01
N PHE A 126 -4.24 -1.15 16.07
CA PHE A 126 -4.93 -1.31 17.36
C PHE A 126 -5.56 -0.03 17.92
N ASP A 127 -5.38 1.12 17.27
CA ASP A 127 -6.03 2.34 17.75
C ASP A 127 -7.54 2.28 17.45
N THR A 128 -8.32 2.15 18.52
CA THR A 128 -9.78 2.23 18.46
C THR A 128 -10.25 3.59 17.96
N GLU A 129 -9.44 4.61 18.15
CA GLU A 129 -9.64 5.96 17.64
C GLU A 129 -8.40 6.46 16.90
N ALA A 130 -8.61 7.22 15.85
CA ALA A 130 -7.55 7.89 15.11
C ALA A 130 -7.95 9.32 14.75
N THR A 131 -7.01 10.27 14.88
CA THR A 131 -7.25 11.68 14.57
C THR A 131 -6.35 12.15 13.44
N TYR A 132 -6.96 12.79 12.45
CA TYR A 132 -6.32 13.35 11.26
C TYR A 132 -6.80 14.80 11.08
N GLY A 133 -6.08 15.74 11.66
CA GLY A 133 -6.50 17.14 11.65
C GLY A 133 -7.87 17.32 12.32
N ILE A 134 -8.87 17.78 11.56
CA ILE A 134 -10.24 17.98 12.06
C ILE A 134 -11.08 16.70 12.07
N TYR A 135 -10.55 15.58 11.53
CA TYR A 135 -11.27 14.30 11.44
C TYR A 135 -10.85 13.38 12.58
N ARG A 136 -11.81 12.83 13.31
CA ARG A 136 -11.59 11.80 14.31
C ARG A 136 -12.46 10.59 13.97
N LEU A 137 -11.86 9.43 13.83
CA LEU A 137 -12.53 8.18 13.52
C LEU A 137 -12.54 7.28 14.75
N ASN A 138 -13.74 6.81 15.15
CA ASN A 138 -13.89 5.75 16.15
C ASN A 138 -14.24 4.44 15.43
N ARG A 139 -13.33 3.48 15.48
CA ARG A 139 -13.44 2.21 14.75
C ARG A 139 -14.36 1.20 15.41
N ILE A 140 -14.54 1.30 16.74
CA ILE A 140 -15.47 0.42 17.47
C ILE A 140 -16.91 0.83 17.14
N GLU A 141 -17.20 2.12 17.23
CA GLU A 141 -18.54 2.66 17.01
C GLU A 141 -18.84 2.90 15.52
N GLN A 142 -17.82 2.76 14.64
CA GLN A 142 -17.89 3.09 13.21
C GLN A 142 -18.40 4.51 12.94
N THR A 143 -17.93 5.48 13.74
CA THR A 143 -18.32 6.88 13.66
C THR A 143 -17.18 7.78 13.24
N VAL A 144 -17.48 8.84 12.50
CA VAL A 144 -16.54 9.89 12.12
C VAL A 144 -17.02 11.22 12.68
N PHE A 145 -16.11 11.94 13.31
CA PHE A 145 -16.32 13.31 13.75
C PHE A 145 -15.54 14.26 12.82
N VAL A 146 -16.17 15.34 12.42
CA VAL A 146 -15.54 16.45 11.70
C VAL A 146 -15.73 17.71 12.53
N ASN A 147 -14.64 18.35 12.95
CA ASN A 147 -14.70 19.48 13.90
C ASN A 147 -15.53 19.17 15.17
N GLY A 148 -15.45 17.94 15.68
CA GLY A 148 -16.19 17.49 16.86
C GLY A 148 -17.66 17.13 16.63
N GLN A 149 -18.19 17.31 15.41
CA GLN A 149 -19.57 16.94 15.08
C GLN A 149 -19.61 15.56 14.42
N ILE A 150 -20.54 14.69 14.85
CA ILE A 150 -20.73 13.35 14.28
C ILE A 150 -21.31 13.48 12.88
N ILE A 151 -20.69 12.77 11.94
CA ILE A 151 -21.17 12.65 10.56
C ILE A 151 -21.79 11.27 10.35
N ALA A 152 -23.04 11.24 9.93
CA ALA A 152 -23.75 9.99 9.66
C ALA A 152 -23.25 9.33 8.38
N LEU A 153 -22.51 8.24 8.54
CA LEU A 153 -22.03 7.38 7.44
C LEU A 153 -22.73 6.02 7.51
N THR A 154 -22.94 5.40 6.37
CA THR A 154 -23.25 3.97 6.31
C THR A 154 -22.00 3.15 6.64
N ALA A 155 -22.16 1.86 7.02
CA ALA A 155 -21.02 1.00 7.31
C ALA A 155 -19.98 0.97 6.17
N LYS A 156 -20.44 0.91 4.91
CA LYS A 156 -19.53 0.93 3.74
C LYS A 156 -18.86 2.27 3.48
N GLU A 157 -19.52 3.37 3.79
CA GLU A 157 -18.92 4.70 3.73
C GLU A 157 -17.88 4.87 4.85
N PHE A 158 -18.14 4.34 6.05
CA PHE A 158 -17.16 4.35 7.14
C PHE A 158 -15.94 3.49 6.81
N GLU A 159 -16.13 2.22 6.40
CA GLU A 159 -15.04 1.33 6.00
C GLU A 159 -14.16 1.99 4.92
N LEU A 160 -14.78 2.63 3.93
CA LEU A 160 -14.09 3.32 2.85
C LEU A 160 -13.30 4.54 3.37
N ALA A 161 -13.89 5.35 4.23
CA ALA A 161 -13.23 6.50 4.84
C ALA A 161 -12.04 6.07 5.70
N ASP A 162 -12.23 5.09 6.61
CA ASP A 162 -11.14 4.56 7.45
C ASP A 162 -10.01 3.96 6.61
N PHE A 163 -10.34 3.26 5.52
CA PHE A 163 -9.34 2.71 4.61
C PHE A 163 -8.51 3.81 3.93
N PHE A 164 -9.14 4.91 3.52
CA PHE A 164 -8.43 6.07 2.98
C PHE A 164 -7.55 6.76 4.00
N PHE A 165 -8.05 7.01 5.20
CA PHE A 165 -7.28 7.65 6.25
C PHE A 165 -6.09 6.82 6.75
N ARG A 166 -6.19 5.48 6.70
CA ARG A 166 -5.04 4.60 6.96
C ARG A 166 -3.99 4.61 5.83
N ASN A 167 -4.38 5.06 4.65
CA ASN A 167 -3.54 5.06 3.45
C ASN A 167 -3.41 6.47 2.86
N VAL A 168 -3.24 7.48 3.71
CA VAL A 168 -3.04 8.86 3.27
C VAL A 168 -1.82 8.94 2.35
N ASN A 169 -1.92 9.73 1.28
CA ASN A 169 -0.94 9.93 0.22
C ASN A 169 -0.63 8.69 -0.64
N ARG A 170 -1.25 7.53 -0.36
CA ARG A 170 -1.08 6.31 -1.17
C ARG A 170 -2.17 6.21 -2.23
N THR A 171 -1.77 5.86 -3.45
CA THR A 171 -2.72 5.55 -4.53
C THR A 171 -3.32 4.17 -4.30
N LEU A 172 -4.64 4.09 -4.30
CA LEU A 172 -5.40 2.86 -4.11
C LEU A 172 -6.13 2.52 -5.40
N SER A 173 -5.78 1.39 -6.01
CA SER A 173 -6.45 0.95 -7.23
C SER A 173 -7.92 0.63 -6.99
N ARG A 174 -8.76 0.74 -8.04
CA ARG A 174 -10.17 0.37 -7.97
C ARG A 174 -10.37 -1.07 -7.49
N ASN A 175 -9.55 -1.99 -7.99
CA ASN A 175 -9.59 -3.39 -7.60
C ASN A 175 -9.23 -3.59 -6.12
N ASN A 176 -8.21 -2.88 -5.62
CA ASN A 176 -7.83 -2.91 -4.21
C ASN A 176 -8.98 -2.40 -3.32
N LEU A 177 -9.57 -1.25 -3.65
CA LEU A 177 -10.72 -0.69 -2.93
C LEU A 177 -11.92 -1.63 -2.93
N MET A 178 -12.26 -2.21 -4.10
CA MET A 178 -13.36 -3.17 -4.20
C MET A 178 -13.11 -4.41 -3.37
N LYS A 179 -11.92 -4.98 -3.41
CA LYS A 179 -11.54 -6.16 -2.64
C LYS A 179 -11.55 -5.88 -1.13
N ALA A 180 -10.97 -4.75 -0.72
CA ALA A 180 -10.86 -4.38 0.70
C ALA A 180 -12.23 -4.12 1.34
N ILE A 181 -13.14 -3.42 0.64
CA ILE A 181 -14.41 -2.95 1.22
C ILE A 181 -15.58 -3.88 0.90
N TRP A 182 -15.66 -4.40 -0.34
CA TRP A 182 -16.80 -5.26 -0.76
C TRP A 182 -16.44 -6.73 -0.86
N ARG A 183 -15.14 -7.11 -0.63
CA ARG A 183 -14.63 -8.49 -0.70
C ARG A 183 -14.95 -9.16 -2.05
N THR A 184 -14.95 -8.39 -3.13
CA THR A 184 -15.25 -8.86 -4.48
C THR A 184 -14.22 -8.34 -5.47
N THR A 185 -13.94 -9.14 -6.50
CA THR A 185 -13.07 -8.78 -7.63
C THR A 185 -13.87 -8.52 -8.92
N ALA A 186 -15.21 -8.53 -8.85
CA ALA A 186 -16.06 -8.38 -10.02
C ALA A 186 -15.96 -6.97 -10.61
N ASN A 187 -15.59 -6.87 -11.89
CA ASN A 187 -15.49 -5.61 -12.65
C ASN A 187 -16.81 -4.82 -12.78
N LEU A 188 -17.94 -5.44 -12.42
CA LEU A 188 -19.29 -4.85 -12.55
C LEU A 188 -19.62 -3.78 -11.50
N ALA A 189 -18.81 -3.63 -10.46
CA ALA A 189 -19.13 -2.77 -9.31
C ALA A 189 -18.43 -1.39 -9.32
N THR A 190 -17.82 -0.97 -10.44
CA THR A 190 -17.10 0.31 -10.52
C THR A 190 -18.00 1.52 -10.25
N ARG A 191 -19.24 1.51 -10.72
CA ARG A 191 -20.22 2.58 -10.43
C ARG A 191 -20.55 2.68 -8.94
N THR A 192 -20.62 1.53 -8.26
CA THR A 192 -20.87 1.48 -6.80
C THR A 192 -19.73 2.16 -6.04
N LEU A 193 -18.48 1.88 -6.40
CA LEU A 193 -17.32 2.52 -5.80
C LEU A 193 -17.36 4.04 -6.00
N ASP A 194 -17.55 4.50 -7.24
CA ASP A 194 -17.55 5.93 -7.59
C ASP A 194 -18.64 6.70 -6.82
N MET A 195 -19.81 6.08 -6.66
CA MET A 195 -20.92 6.66 -5.89
C MET A 195 -20.54 6.77 -4.39
N HIS A 196 -19.92 5.76 -3.81
CA HIS A 196 -19.50 5.81 -2.40
C HIS A 196 -18.37 6.82 -2.19
N ILE A 197 -17.39 6.90 -3.12
CA ILE A 197 -16.36 7.94 -3.11
C ILE A 197 -16.97 9.34 -3.11
N SER A 198 -17.94 9.58 -4.00
CA SER A 198 -18.63 10.86 -4.08
C SER A 198 -19.37 11.21 -2.77
N ARG A 199 -20.04 10.24 -2.16
CA ARG A 199 -20.73 10.41 -0.88
C ARG A 199 -19.78 10.70 0.27
N VAL A 200 -18.67 9.95 0.36
CA VAL A 200 -17.63 10.16 1.39
C VAL A 200 -16.99 11.54 1.23
N ARG A 201 -16.64 11.96 0.00
CA ARG A 201 -16.13 13.31 -0.27
C ARG A 201 -17.09 14.40 0.23
N SER A 202 -18.37 14.26 -0.10
CA SER A 202 -19.40 15.25 0.25
C SER A 202 -19.67 15.26 1.75
N LYS A 203 -19.94 14.10 2.36
CA LYS A 203 -20.31 14.00 3.77
C LYS A 203 -19.21 14.44 4.72
N LEU A 204 -17.97 14.06 4.43
CA LEU A 204 -16.81 14.44 5.22
C LEU A 204 -16.21 15.79 4.82
N ASN A 205 -16.77 16.44 3.81
CA ASN A 205 -16.25 17.70 3.27
C ASN A 205 -14.74 17.64 3.00
N LEU A 206 -14.30 16.59 2.27
CA LEU A 206 -12.90 16.36 1.94
C LEU A 206 -12.44 17.33 0.86
N GLN A 207 -12.08 18.53 1.30
CA GLN A 207 -11.61 19.65 0.48
C GLN A 207 -10.26 20.17 1.01
N PRO A 208 -9.44 20.81 0.15
CA PRO A 208 -8.12 21.31 0.54
C PRO A 208 -8.12 22.17 1.81
N GLU A 209 -9.16 22.98 2.00
CA GLU A 209 -9.32 23.89 3.14
C GLU A 209 -9.43 23.14 4.47
N ASN A 210 -9.92 21.90 4.43
CA ASN A 210 -10.07 21.00 5.56
C ASN A 210 -8.86 20.06 5.76
N GLY A 211 -7.80 20.26 5.00
CA GLY A 211 -6.53 19.54 5.14
C GLY A 211 -6.43 18.22 4.36
N PHE A 212 -7.51 17.72 3.78
CA PHE A 212 -7.51 16.46 3.01
C PHE A 212 -8.44 16.54 1.81
N ARG A 213 -8.03 15.90 0.70
CA ARG A 213 -8.90 15.70 -0.46
C ARG A 213 -8.71 14.32 -1.07
N ILE A 214 -9.78 13.71 -1.60
CA ILE A 214 -9.66 12.51 -2.41
C ILE A 214 -9.50 12.92 -3.87
N LEU A 215 -8.38 12.54 -4.49
CA LEU A 215 -8.15 12.71 -5.92
C LEU A 215 -8.53 11.45 -6.70
N THR A 216 -8.95 11.63 -7.94
CA THR A 216 -9.05 10.55 -8.92
C THR A 216 -7.71 10.44 -9.63
N VAL A 217 -7.07 9.26 -9.53
CA VAL A 217 -5.90 8.90 -10.32
C VAL A 217 -6.39 8.23 -11.59
N PHE A 218 -6.29 8.95 -12.71
CA PHE A 218 -6.92 8.55 -13.98
C PHE A 218 -6.43 7.16 -14.43
N GLY A 219 -7.36 6.30 -14.80
CA GLY A 219 -7.06 4.93 -15.23
C GLY A 219 -6.78 3.92 -14.10
N TYR A 220 -6.57 4.38 -12.84
CA TYR A 220 -6.17 3.50 -11.74
C TYR A 220 -7.14 3.45 -10.56
N GLY A 221 -7.45 4.60 -9.96
CA GLY A 221 -8.28 4.60 -8.76
C GLY A 221 -8.33 5.95 -8.06
N TYR A 222 -8.04 5.96 -6.76
CA TYR A 222 -8.20 7.13 -5.91
C TYR A 222 -7.07 7.28 -4.91
N ARG A 223 -6.79 8.50 -4.46
CA ARG A 223 -5.82 8.82 -3.42
C ARG A 223 -6.39 9.88 -2.47
N LEU A 224 -6.40 9.61 -1.19
CA LEU A 224 -6.58 10.65 -0.17
C LEU A 224 -5.23 11.32 0.05
N GLU A 225 -5.13 12.60 -0.22
CA GLU A 225 -3.89 13.35 0.04
C GLU A 225 -4.09 14.47 1.04
N THR A 226 -3.01 14.79 1.75
CA THR A 226 -2.95 15.98 2.59
C THR A 226 -2.89 17.21 1.70
N ALA A 227 -3.81 18.14 1.93
CA ALA A 227 -3.73 19.44 1.29
C ALA A 227 -2.80 20.35 2.14
N THR A 228 -1.61 20.64 1.63
CA THR A 228 -0.74 21.66 2.22
C THR A 228 -1.48 22.98 2.14
N LYS A 229 -1.74 23.64 3.29
CA LYS A 229 -2.22 25.02 3.28
C LYS A 229 -1.20 25.86 2.53
N VAL A 230 -1.52 26.27 1.30
CA VAL A 230 -0.79 27.33 0.64
C VAL A 230 -1.00 28.55 1.53
N ARG A 231 0.03 28.97 2.26
CA ARG A 231 0.03 30.27 2.92
C ARG A 231 -0.02 31.30 1.79
N SER A 232 -1.19 31.87 1.57
CA SER A 232 -1.32 33.13 0.82
C SER A 232 -0.57 34.18 1.63
N PHE A 233 0.48 34.69 1.02
CA PHE A 233 1.18 35.89 1.48
C PHE A 233 0.34 37.12 1.13
#